data_ac46ff3ed1fd4e424d207d8540c691ec
#
_entry.id   ac46ff3ed1fd4e424d207d8540c691ec
#
_cell.length_a   1.000
_cell.length_b   1.000
_cell.length_c   1.000
_cell.angle_alpha   90.00
_cell.angle_beta   90.00
_cell.angle_gamma   90.00
#
_symmetry.space_group_name_H-M   'P 1'
#
loop_
_entity.id
_entity.type
_entity.pdbx_description
1 polymer ?
#
loop_
_entity_poly.entity_id
_entity_poly.type
_entity_poly.pdbx_seq_one_letter_code
_entity_poly.pdbx_strand_id
1 'polypeptide(L)'
;MPYLALRTNKTLTLSQEVELKTTVGKLITMFPGESVDTFMIHIEDNQLIYFKGQEANCMMITLYLKGHYTDGQKEQFVAELTKALVKITKIPASNQYITISEFEKWGHGGVYE
;
A
#
# COMPACT_ATOMS: atom_id res chain seq x y z
N MET A 1 8.48 9.67 5.25
CA MET A 1 7.63 10.13 4.12
C MET A 1 7.25 8.93 3.27
N PRO A 2 6.16 8.27 3.57
CA PRO A 2 5.73 7.14 2.76
C PRO A 2 4.71 7.55 1.71
N TYR A 3 4.78 6.89 0.57
CA TYR A 3 3.77 6.95 -0.47
C TYR A 3 3.35 5.51 -0.81
N LEU A 4 2.07 5.21 -0.72
CA LEU A 4 1.54 3.91 -1.06
C LEU A 4 0.48 4.06 -2.15
N ALA A 5 0.69 3.38 -3.26
CA ALA A 5 -0.30 3.30 -4.33
C ALA A 5 -0.88 1.89 -4.36
N LEU A 6 -2.20 1.81 -4.39
CA LEU A 6 -2.96 0.58 -4.42
C LEU A 6 -3.82 0.57 -5.68
N ARG A 7 -3.57 -0.38 -6.57
CA ARG A 7 -4.31 -0.53 -7.82
C ARG A 7 -5.03 -1.86 -7.83
N THR A 8 -6.32 -1.85 -8.15
CA THR A 8 -7.13 -3.06 -8.22
C THR A 8 -8.11 -2.99 -9.40
N ASN A 9 -8.45 -4.15 -9.94
CA ASN A 9 -9.50 -4.27 -10.95
C ASN A 9 -10.90 -4.37 -10.33
N LYS A 10 -10.99 -4.52 -9.02
CA LYS A 10 -12.26 -4.53 -8.30
C LYS A 10 -12.78 -3.11 -8.13
N THR A 11 -14.10 -2.92 -8.22
CA THR A 11 -14.72 -1.65 -7.84
C THR A 11 -14.93 -1.64 -6.33
N LEU A 12 -14.39 -0.61 -5.66
CA LEU A 12 -14.50 -0.44 -4.22
C LEU A 12 -15.69 0.45 -3.87
N THR A 13 -16.34 0.15 -2.75
CA THR A 13 -17.35 1.03 -2.19
C THR A 13 -16.69 2.19 -1.47
N LEU A 14 -17.42 3.28 -1.24
CA LEU A 14 -16.92 4.41 -0.44
C LEU A 14 -16.51 3.93 0.96
N SER A 15 -17.29 3.05 1.57
CA SER A 15 -16.97 2.47 2.88
C SER A 15 -15.64 1.73 2.87
N GLN A 16 -15.37 0.95 1.82
CA GLN A 16 -14.09 0.25 1.66
C GLN A 16 -12.93 1.23 1.48
N GLU A 17 -13.12 2.29 0.69
CA GLU A 17 -12.08 3.32 0.50
C GLU A 17 -11.70 3.99 1.82
N VAL A 18 -12.71 4.36 2.62
CA VAL A 18 -12.49 4.99 3.94
C VAL A 18 -11.78 4.03 4.88
N GLU A 19 -12.20 2.76 4.90
CA GLU A 19 -11.59 1.74 5.74
C GLU A 19 -10.13 1.47 5.34
N LEU A 20 -9.85 1.43 4.04
CA LEU A 20 -8.48 1.29 3.52
C LEU A 20 -7.60 2.44 3.97
N LYS A 21 -8.06 3.67 3.77
CA LYS A 21 -7.29 4.86 4.18
C LYS A 21 -6.95 4.81 5.67
N THR A 22 -7.92 4.50 6.50
CA THR A 22 -7.75 4.48 7.95
C THR A 22 -6.83 3.34 8.40
N THR A 23 -7.05 2.15 7.88
CA THR A 23 -6.28 0.95 8.27
C THR A 23 -4.83 1.04 7.78
N VAL A 24 -4.63 1.41 6.54
CA VAL A 24 -3.27 1.54 5.99
C VAL A 24 -2.50 2.67 6.67
N GLY A 25 -3.19 3.77 7.01
CA GLY A 25 -2.59 4.86 7.77
C GLY A 25 -2.10 4.42 9.15
N LYS A 26 -2.81 3.51 9.82
CA LYS A 26 -2.35 2.92 11.08
C LYS A 26 -1.16 1.99 10.87
N LEU A 27 -1.22 1.15 9.84
CA LEU A 27 -0.17 0.17 9.56
C LEU A 27 1.16 0.84 9.19
N ILE A 28 1.14 1.98 8.53
CA ILE A 28 2.37 2.67 8.13
C ILE A 28 3.22 3.07 9.34
N THR A 29 2.61 3.23 10.50
CA THR A 29 3.31 3.55 11.74
C THR A 29 4.15 2.38 12.27
N MET A 30 4.02 1.18 11.69
CA MET A 30 4.91 0.06 11.99
C MET A 30 6.34 0.36 11.58
N PHE A 31 6.54 1.25 10.60
CA PHE A 31 7.87 1.73 10.26
C PHE A 31 8.26 2.84 11.24
N PRO A 32 9.35 2.68 11.99
CA PRO A 32 9.76 3.68 12.99
C PRO A 32 9.93 5.07 12.40
N GLY A 33 9.30 6.06 13.02
CA GLY A 33 9.37 7.45 12.59
C GLY A 33 8.34 7.85 11.55
N GLU A 34 7.55 6.92 11.02
CA GLU A 34 6.50 7.22 10.06
C GLU A 34 5.18 7.55 10.77
N SER A 35 4.42 8.48 10.19
CA SER A 35 3.12 8.88 10.69
C SER A 35 2.18 9.24 9.54
N VAL A 36 0.88 9.37 9.86
CA VAL A 36 -0.12 9.79 8.87
C VAL A 36 0.10 11.23 8.39
N ASP A 37 0.83 12.04 9.16
CA ASP A 37 1.03 13.46 8.83
C ASP A 37 1.85 13.68 7.56
N THR A 38 2.66 12.70 7.18
CA THR A 38 3.48 12.74 5.97
C THR A 38 3.15 11.61 5.00
N PHE A 39 2.12 10.83 5.30
CA PHE A 39 1.72 9.69 4.48
C PHE A 39 0.80 10.11 3.34
N MET A 40 1.15 9.68 2.13
CA MET A 40 0.32 9.86 0.95
C MET A 40 -0.18 8.49 0.50
N ILE A 41 -1.50 8.31 0.44
CA ILE A 41 -2.11 7.09 -0.07
C ILE A 41 -2.85 7.39 -1.37
N HIS A 42 -2.65 6.53 -2.35
CA HIS A 42 -3.24 6.65 -3.68
C HIS A 42 -4.01 5.36 -3.97
N ILE A 43 -5.32 5.46 -4.18
CA ILE A 43 -6.18 4.31 -4.45
C ILE A 43 -6.75 4.45 -5.85
N GLU A 44 -6.47 3.46 -6.71
CA GLU A 44 -7.02 3.37 -8.05
C GLU A 44 -7.79 2.05 -8.17
N ASP A 45 -9.11 2.12 -8.12
CA ASP A 45 -9.96 0.96 -8.30
C ASP A 45 -10.48 0.86 -9.75
N ASN A 46 -11.20 -0.20 -10.05
CA ASN A 46 -11.84 -0.40 -11.36
C ASN A 46 -10.85 -0.30 -12.54
N GLN A 47 -9.63 -0.77 -12.34
CA GLN A 47 -8.58 -0.74 -13.35
C GLN A 47 -8.63 -2.00 -14.22
N LEU A 48 -8.11 -1.90 -15.44
CA LEU A 48 -8.00 -3.05 -16.33
C LEU A 48 -6.71 -3.81 -15.99
N ILE A 49 -6.85 -4.86 -15.20
CA ILE A 49 -5.73 -5.70 -14.76
C ILE A 49 -6.13 -7.16 -14.95
N TYR A 50 -5.27 -7.93 -15.61
CA TYR A 50 -5.42 -9.38 -15.73
C TYR A 50 -4.43 -10.07 -14.80
N PHE A 51 -4.91 -11.08 -14.11
CA PHE A 51 -4.10 -11.89 -13.20
C PHE A 51 -4.24 -13.36 -13.58
N LYS A 52 -3.13 -14.03 -13.80
CA LYS A 52 -3.09 -15.41 -14.30
C LYS A 52 -3.83 -15.56 -15.64
N GLY A 53 -3.74 -14.53 -16.50
CA GLY A 53 -4.42 -14.51 -17.78
C GLY A 53 -5.93 -14.33 -17.72
N GLN A 54 -6.46 -13.95 -16.58
CA GLN A 54 -7.91 -13.79 -16.34
C GLN A 54 -8.20 -12.44 -15.67
N GLU A 55 -9.47 -12.05 -15.68
CA GLU A 55 -9.96 -10.87 -14.98
C GLU A 55 -10.30 -11.16 -13.51
N ALA A 56 -9.59 -12.09 -12.87
CA ALA A 56 -9.77 -12.35 -11.45
C ALA A 56 -9.41 -11.12 -10.63
N ASN A 57 -10.18 -10.86 -9.56
CA ASN A 57 -9.91 -9.73 -8.69
C ASN A 57 -8.49 -9.83 -8.12
N CYS A 58 -7.72 -8.78 -8.30
CA CYS A 58 -6.32 -8.72 -7.91
C CYS A 58 -5.93 -7.31 -7.51
N MET A 59 -4.72 -7.18 -6.97
CA MET A 59 -4.24 -5.91 -6.46
C MET A 59 -2.73 -5.83 -6.61
N MET A 60 -2.26 -4.67 -7.07
CA MET A 60 -0.84 -4.32 -7.09
C MET A 60 -0.61 -3.14 -6.17
N ILE A 61 0.26 -3.31 -5.19
CA ILE A 61 0.59 -2.29 -4.22
C ILE A 61 2.06 -1.89 -4.39
N THR A 62 2.32 -0.59 -4.46
CA THR A 62 3.68 -0.06 -4.47
C THR A 62 3.86 0.86 -3.27
N LEU A 63 4.91 0.65 -2.49
CA LEU A 63 5.26 1.46 -1.34
C LEU A 63 6.62 2.10 -1.57
N TYR A 64 6.68 3.43 -1.46
CA TYR A 64 7.91 4.19 -1.52
C TYR A 64 8.19 4.78 -0.14
N LEU A 65 9.41 4.58 0.33
CA LEU A 65 9.85 5.07 1.63
C LEU A 65 11.12 5.90 1.47
N LYS A 66 11.23 6.95 2.27
CA LYS A 66 12.51 7.64 2.44
C LYS A 66 13.25 6.99 3.61
N GLY A 67 14.50 6.60 3.39
CA GLY A 67 15.32 5.92 4.39
C GLY A 67 15.31 4.42 4.23
N HIS A 68 15.91 3.75 5.21
CA HIS A 68 16.11 2.30 5.18
C HIS A 68 15.49 1.64 6.40
N TYR A 69 14.87 0.50 6.19
CA TYR A 69 14.26 -0.31 7.23
C TYR A 69 14.77 -1.73 7.14
N THR A 70 14.67 -2.49 8.23
CA THR A 70 15.12 -3.89 8.22
C THR A 70 14.18 -4.76 7.41
N ASP A 71 14.69 -5.89 6.92
CA ASP A 71 13.87 -6.87 6.22
C ASP A 71 12.73 -7.37 7.10
N GLY A 72 12.99 -7.57 8.40
CA GLY A 72 11.97 -7.98 9.36
C GLY A 72 10.81 -6.97 9.48
N GLN A 73 11.13 -5.68 9.47
CA GLN A 73 10.11 -4.63 9.51
C GLN A 73 9.25 -4.64 8.23
N LYS A 74 9.89 -4.80 7.08
CA LYS A 74 9.19 -4.89 5.80
C LYS A 74 8.34 -6.15 5.69
N GLU A 75 8.87 -7.29 6.09
CA GLU A 75 8.14 -8.57 6.12
C GLU A 75 6.89 -8.48 6.99
N GLN A 76 7.02 -7.91 8.18
CA GLN A 76 5.90 -7.74 9.09
C GLN A 76 4.84 -6.81 8.52
N PHE A 77 5.25 -5.71 7.90
CA PHE A 77 4.32 -4.79 7.24
C PHE A 77 3.56 -5.48 6.11
N VAL A 78 4.25 -6.21 5.24
CA VAL A 78 3.63 -6.95 4.13
C VAL A 78 2.60 -7.95 4.65
N ALA A 79 2.94 -8.70 5.69
CA ALA A 79 2.04 -9.69 6.28
C ALA A 79 0.77 -9.04 6.84
N GLU A 80 0.93 -7.98 7.63
CA GLU A 80 -0.22 -7.30 8.25
C GLU A 80 -1.06 -6.55 7.22
N LEU A 81 -0.43 -5.91 6.23
CA LEU A 81 -1.14 -5.22 5.16
C LEU A 81 -1.97 -6.20 4.34
N THR A 82 -1.37 -7.31 3.91
CA THR A 82 -2.07 -8.32 3.11
C THR A 82 -3.29 -8.85 3.85
N LYS A 83 -3.13 -9.16 5.13
CA LYS A 83 -4.22 -9.65 5.98
C LYS A 83 -5.37 -8.63 6.09
N ALA A 84 -5.04 -7.36 6.29
CA ALA A 84 -6.02 -6.29 6.36
C ALA A 84 -6.76 -6.12 5.04
N LEU A 85 -6.04 -6.17 3.91
CA LEU A 85 -6.63 -6.00 2.58
C LEU A 85 -7.56 -7.16 2.22
N VAL A 86 -7.23 -8.40 2.60
CA VAL A 86 -8.15 -9.54 2.44
C VAL A 86 -9.45 -9.27 3.19
N LYS A 87 -9.36 -8.78 4.41
CA LYS A 87 -10.53 -8.50 5.24
C LYS A 87 -11.41 -7.40 4.64
N ILE A 88 -10.80 -6.33 4.15
CA ILE A 88 -11.53 -5.15 3.65
C ILE A 88 -12.08 -5.39 2.24
N THR A 89 -11.25 -5.89 1.33
CA THR A 89 -11.59 -5.98 -0.10
C THR A 89 -12.10 -7.35 -0.54
N LYS A 90 -11.88 -8.38 0.27
CA LYS A 90 -12.16 -9.79 -0.06
C LYS A 90 -11.32 -10.32 -1.23
N ILE A 91 -10.28 -9.60 -1.63
CA ILE A 91 -9.33 -10.10 -2.63
C ILE A 91 -8.39 -11.08 -1.94
N PRO A 92 -8.24 -12.32 -2.44
CA PRO A 92 -7.39 -13.31 -1.80
C PRO A 92 -5.93 -12.86 -1.69
N ALA A 93 -5.24 -13.27 -0.64
CA ALA A 93 -3.83 -12.93 -0.44
C ALA A 93 -2.96 -13.33 -1.64
N SER A 94 -3.23 -14.48 -2.26
CA SER A 94 -2.50 -14.96 -3.42
C SER A 94 -2.67 -14.09 -4.67
N ASN A 95 -3.65 -13.18 -4.67
CA ASN A 95 -3.94 -12.26 -5.77
C ASN A 95 -3.44 -10.84 -5.45
N GLN A 96 -2.61 -10.68 -4.45
CA GLN A 96 -2.04 -9.41 -4.05
C GLN A 96 -0.52 -9.43 -4.21
N TYR A 97 0.00 -8.46 -4.94
CA TYR A 97 1.45 -8.22 -5.05
C TYR A 97 1.78 -6.91 -4.37
N ILE A 98 2.94 -6.86 -3.74
CA ILE A 98 3.46 -5.63 -3.15
C ILE A 98 4.96 -5.52 -3.44
N THR A 99 5.37 -4.30 -3.78
CA THR A 99 6.78 -3.95 -3.89
C THR A 99 7.08 -2.79 -2.94
N ILE A 100 8.29 -2.79 -2.37
CA ILE A 100 8.75 -1.72 -1.48
C ILE A 100 10.05 -1.18 -2.06
N SER A 101 10.07 0.14 -2.31
CA SER A 101 11.26 0.85 -2.78
C SER A 101 11.70 1.86 -1.74
N GLU A 102 13.00 1.90 -1.48
CA GLU A 102 13.58 2.80 -0.48
C GLU A 102 14.49 3.80 -1.17
N PHE A 103 14.42 5.07 -0.73
CA PHE A 103 15.17 6.17 -1.32
C PHE A 103 15.94 6.91 -0.22
N GLU A 104 17.20 7.24 -0.49
CA GLU A 104 18.00 8.05 0.42
C GLU A 104 17.55 9.50 0.42
N LYS A 105 17.14 9.99 -0.76
CA LYS A 105 16.74 11.38 -0.96
C LYS A 105 15.31 11.44 -1.46
N TRP A 106 14.65 12.52 -1.08
CA TRP A 106 13.23 12.71 -1.36
C TRP A 106 12.95 14.20 -1.58
N GLY A 107 12.20 14.54 -2.62
CA GLY A 107 11.77 15.90 -2.85
C GLY A 107 10.50 16.20 -2.07
N HIS A 108 10.55 17.19 -1.19
CA HIS A 108 9.41 17.62 -0.39
C HIS A 108 9.44 19.12 -0.15
N GLY A 109 8.35 19.80 -0.48
CA GLY A 109 8.23 21.23 -0.26
C GLY A 109 9.27 22.08 -0.99
N GLY A 110 9.78 21.60 -2.12
CA GLY A 110 10.82 22.29 -2.88
C GLY A 110 12.25 21.98 -2.44
N VAL A 111 12.43 21.11 -1.44
CA VAL A 111 13.75 20.72 -0.92
C VAL A 111 13.98 19.24 -1.28
N TYR A 112 15.16 18.95 -1.81
CA TYR A 112 15.58 17.58 -2.15
C TYR A 112 16.68 17.12 -1.18
N GLU A 113 16.34 16.30 -0.24
CA GLU A 113 17.27 15.84 0.79
C GLU A 113 16.93 14.45 1.35
#